data_c32deb7f9365d93d3b66b704fe8e0050
#
_entry.id   c32deb7f9365d93d3b66b704fe8e0050
#
_cell.length_a   1.000
_cell.length_b   1.000
_cell.length_c   1.000
_cell.angle_alpha   90.00
_cell.angle_beta   90.00
_cell.angle_gamma   90.00
#
_symmetry.space_group_name_H-M   'P 1'
#
loop_
_entity.id
_entity.type
_entity.pdbx_description
1 polymer ?
#
loop_
_entity_poly.entity_id
_entity_poly.type
_entity_poly.pdbx_seq_one_letter_code
_entity_poly.pdbx_strand_id
1 'polypeptide(L)'
;MERRNGKLKILYIIDILKKCSDEEHPINATEICNYLEKYDIKAERKAIYDDLDNLIHYGFDIIQTRTPRSGYFLASREFEIPEVYLLTDAVQAADFITPKKTRELVSKLEGMMSAEQARTREKSTYIEYSHKCNNEEIFISIDTLRQAIENRKKVTLRYISRQLGEGRKIVPSEKNFKVSPYALIWTDDHYYLVCNNEKYDNLMHLRLDRMKSVTETEEAIRHFSECSDYTDVFDTADYVSKSFNMFGGEQTEIELRCSESILESIIDRFSENIHIIERENESFAFRTKALVSDGLVSWILQYGRDMEVVAPPELRGMIKEKIEEVSKLY
;
A
#
# COMPACT_ATOMS: atom_id res chain seq x y z
N MET A 1 23.84 -42.45 -4.19
CA MET A 1 23.40 -41.14 -4.69
C MET A 1 22.13 -41.20 -5.55
N GLU A 2 21.97 -42.17 -6.46
CA GLU A 2 20.80 -42.27 -7.36
C GLU A 2 19.42 -42.35 -6.71
N ARG A 3 19.28 -43.05 -5.57
CA ARG A 3 17.96 -43.11 -4.87
C ARG A 3 17.48 -41.79 -4.25
N ARG A 4 18.37 -40.85 -3.92
CA ARG A 4 18.03 -39.52 -3.42
C ARG A 4 17.51 -38.61 -4.54
N ASN A 5 18.11 -38.70 -5.72
CA ASN A 5 17.73 -37.87 -6.88
C ASN A 5 16.34 -38.25 -7.42
N GLY A 6 15.92 -39.53 -7.34
CA GLY A 6 14.59 -39.94 -7.79
C GLY A 6 13.41 -39.34 -7.01
N LYS A 7 13.60 -39.13 -5.68
CA LYS A 7 12.55 -38.51 -4.85
C LYS A 7 12.46 -37.00 -5.05
N LEU A 8 13.57 -36.34 -5.37
CA LEU A 8 13.62 -34.90 -5.64
C LEU A 8 13.17 -34.56 -7.06
N LYS A 9 13.22 -35.52 -8.00
CA LYS A 9 12.86 -35.33 -9.41
C LYS A 9 11.46 -34.71 -9.56
N ILE A 10 10.47 -35.24 -8.85
CA ILE A 10 9.09 -34.76 -8.94
C ILE A 10 8.93 -33.31 -8.46
N LEU A 11 9.69 -32.90 -7.44
CA LEU A 11 9.72 -31.50 -6.97
C LEU A 11 10.35 -30.57 -8.02
N TYR A 12 11.41 -31.00 -8.70
CA TYR A 12 11.99 -30.24 -9.81
C TYR A 12 11.04 -30.17 -11.01
N ILE A 13 10.27 -31.22 -11.30
CA ILE A 13 9.30 -31.19 -12.39
C ILE A 13 8.23 -30.12 -12.13
N ILE A 14 7.69 -30.04 -10.93
CA ILE A 14 6.68 -29.03 -10.62
C ILE A 14 7.29 -27.61 -10.65
N ASP A 15 8.54 -27.43 -10.19
CA ASP A 15 9.24 -26.14 -10.29
C ASP A 15 9.52 -25.75 -11.75
N ILE A 16 9.85 -26.70 -12.62
CA ILE A 16 10.03 -26.46 -14.06
C ILE A 16 8.71 -26.05 -14.70
N LEU A 17 7.61 -26.76 -14.40
CA LEU A 17 6.29 -26.41 -14.91
C LEU A 17 5.89 -24.99 -14.45
N LYS A 18 6.07 -24.66 -13.18
CA LYS A 18 5.77 -23.32 -12.65
C LYS A 18 6.53 -22.22 -13.37
N LYS A 19 7.81 -22.42 -13.64
CA LYS A 19 8.72 -21.39 -14.20
C LYS A 19 8.74 -21.32 -15.72
N CYS A 20 8.59 -22.45 -16.38
CA CYS A 20 8.88 -22.57 -17.82
C CYS A 20 7.67 -22.92 -18.67
N SER A 21 6.47 -23.08 -18.09
CA SER A 21 5.27 -23.39 -18.87
C SER A 21 4.10 -22.46 -18.51
N ASP A 22 3.27 -22.24 -19.50
CA ASP A 22 1.96 -21.60 -19.45
C ASP A 22 1.12 -22.09 -20.65
N GLU A 23 -0.11 -21.60 -20.77
CA GLU A 23 -1.03 -22.01 -21.84
C GLU A 23 -0.48 -21.77 -23.25
N GLU A 24 0.24 -20.66 -23.46
CA GLU A 24 0.84 -20.29 -24.73
C GLU A 24 2.21 -20.97 -24.96
N HIS A 25 2.87 -21.39 -23.88
CA HIS A 25 4.20 -22.01 -23.89
C HIS A 25 4.22 -23.36 -23.16
N PRO A 26 3.42 -24.37 -23.60
CA PRO A 26 3.46 -25.70 -22.99
C PRO A 26 4.81 -26.38 -23.28
N ILE A 27 5.32 -27.18 -22.35
CA ILE A 27 6.59 -27.91 -22.48
C ILE A 27 6.34 -29.41 -22.58
N ASN A 28 7.09 -30.09 -23.44
CA ASN A 28 6.96 -31.54 -23.62
C ASN A 28 7.92 -32.33 -22.71
N ALA A 29 7.72 -33.65 -22.61
CA ALA A 29 8.53 -34.52 -21.75
C ALA A 29 10.03 -34.49 -22.06
N THR A 30 10.43 -34.25 -23.33
CA THR A 30 11.84 -34.14 -23.72
C THR A 30 12.43 -32.84 -23.20
N GLU A 31 11.70 -31.73 -23.28
CA GLU A 31 12.11 -30.45 -22.72
C GLU A 31 12.23 -30.51 -21.18
N ILE A 32 11.31 -31.22 -20.51
CA ILE A 32 11.41 -31.46 -19.06
C ILE A 32 12.69 -32.24 -18.73
N CYS A 33 13.02 -33.29 -19.50
CA CYS A 33 14.28 -34.03 -19.31
C CYS A 33 15.50 -33.10 -19.45
N ASN A 34 15.51 -32.24 -20.48
CA ASN A 34 16.60 -31.29 -20.69
C ASN A 34 16.75 -30.25 -19.56
N TYR A 35 15.61 -29.82 -18.98
CA TYR A 35 15.65 -28.96 -17.80
C TYR A 35 16.18 -29.68 -16.56
N LEU A 36 15.79 -30.96 -16.35
CA LEU A 36 16.29 -31.77 -15.24
C LEU A 36 17.78 -32.02 -15.30
N GLU A 37 18.35 -32.16 -16.52
CA GLU A 37 19.81 -32.31 -16.71
C GLU A 37 20.59 -31.11 -16.15
N LYS A 38 20.03 -29.91 -16.15
CA LYS A 38 20.65 -28.71 -15.52
C LYS A 38 20.80 -28.84 -13.99
N TYR A 39 20.07 -29.78 -13.41
CA TYR A 39 20.09 -30.09 -11.97
C TYR A 39 20.78 -31.44 -11.69
N ASP A 40 21.58 -31.96 -12.68
CA ASP A 40 22.24 -33.25 -12.60
C ASP A 40 21.29 -34.45 -12.39
N ILE A 41 20.04 -34.31 -12.84
CA ILE A 41 19.00 -35.35 -12.74
C ILE A 41 18.76 -35.92 -14.14
N LYS A 42 19.17 -37.17 -14.35
CA LYS A 42 18.85 -37.93 -15.57
C LYS A 42 17.49 -38.57 -15.45
N ALA A 43 16.64 -38.37 -16.43
CA ALA A 43 15.30 -38.95 -16.50
C ALA A 43 14.95 -39.41 -17.92
N GLU A 44 14.24 -40.53 -18.02
CA GLU A 44 13.67 -41.01 -19.28
C GLU A 44 12.28 -40.42 -19.48
N ARG A 45 11.89 -40.20 -20.74
CA ARG A 45 10.55 -39.64 -21.08
C ARG A 45 9.40 -40.40 -20.46
N LYS A 46 9.49 -41.76 -20.39
CA LYS A 46 8.44 -42.58 -19.78
C LYS A 46 8.26 -42.26 -18.30
N ALA A 47 9.36 -42.10 -17.58
CA ALA A 47 9.32 -41.75 -16.16
C ALA A 47 8.80 -40.32 -15.91
N ILE A 48 8.89 -39.41 -16.89
CA ILE A 48 8.28 -38.08 -16.79
C ILE A 48 6.74 -38.18 -16.88
N TYR A 49 6.21 -39.02 -17.75
CA TYR A 49 4.76 -39.19 -17.83
C TYR A 49 4.19 -39.78 -16.52
N ASP A 50 4.84 -40.77 -15.94
CA ASP A 50 4.44 -41.35 -14.65
C ASP A 50 4.51 -40.28 -13.52
N ASP A 51 5.53 -39.42 -13.52
CA ASP A 51 5.64 -38.34 -12.55
C ASP A 51 4.55 -37.25 -12.74
N LEU A 52 4.21 -36.90 -13.99
CA LEU A 52 3.14 -35.96 -14.30
C LEU A 52 1.79 -36.50 -13.85
N ASP A 53 1.50 -37.77 -14.10
CA ASP A 53 0.29 -38.46 -13.64
C ASP A 53 0.20 -38.47 -12.10
N ASN A 54 1.33 -38.68 -11.40
CA ASN A 54 1.39 -38.62 -9.96
C ASN A 54 1.12 -37.19 -9.43
N LEU A 55 1.64 -36.15 -10.10
CA LEU A 55 1.37 -34.75 -9.74
C LEU A 55 -0.10 -34.38 -9.95
N ILE A 56 -0.70 -34.83 -11.06
CA ILE A 56 -2.12 -34.64 -11.32
C ILE A 56 -2.96 -35.37 -10.26
N HIS A 57 -2.61 -36.60 -9.92
CA HIS A 57 -3.29 -37.35 -8.87
C HIS A 57 -3.15 -36.71 -7.48
N TYR A 58 -2.03 -36.06 -7.21
CA TYR A 58 -1.82 -35.30 -5.97
C TYR A 58 -2.67 -34.05 -5.89
N GLY A 59 -3.13 -33.50 -7.03
CA GLY A 59 -4.01 -32.35 -7.10
C GLY A 59 -3.44 -31.12 -7.85
N PHE A 60 -2.30 -31.26 -8.51
CA PHE A 60 -1.82 -30.22 -9.42
C PHE A 60 -2.64 -30.21 -10.70
N ASP A 61 -3.11 -29.03 -11.10
CA ASP A 61 -3.86 -28.83 -12.34
C ASP A 61 -2.90 -28.71 -13.52
N ILE A 62 -2.39 -29.85 -13.96
CA ILE A 62 -1.49 -29.97 -15.11
C ILE A 62 -2.29 -30.38 -16.33
N ILE A 63 -2.34 -29.53 -17.33
CA ILE A 63 -3.07 -29.75 -18.57
C ILE A 63 -2.11 -30.21 -19.67
N GLN A 64 -2.50 -31.30 -20.36
CA GLN A 64 -1.90 -31.69 -21.61
C GLN A 64 -2.60 -31.00 -22.77
N THR A 65 -1.86 -30.32 -23.63
CA THR A 65 -2.41 -29.64 -24.80
C THR A 65 -1.68 -30.03 -26.08
N ARG A 66 -2.31 -29.74 -27.22
CA ARG A 66 -1.73 -29.85 -28.56
C ARG A 66 -1.60 -28.51 -29.25
N THR A 67 -2.21 -27.47 -28.71
CA THR A 67 -2.24 -26.10 -29.25
C THR A 67 -1.73 -25.13 -28.17
N PRO A 68 -0.84 -24.18 -28.48
CA PRO A 68 -0.21 -23.91 -29.80
C PRO A 68 0.84 -24.96 -30.19
N ARG A 69 1.30 -25.77 -29.25
CA ARG A 69 2.20 -26.92 -29.47
C ARG A 69 1.90 -28.04 -28.48
N SER A 70 2.31 -29.27 -28.81
CA SER A 70 2.11 -30.40 -27.92
C SER A 70 2.99 -30.32 -26.68
N GLY A 71 2.40 -30.37 -25.48
CA GLY A 71 3.12 -30.30 -24.21
C GLY A 71 2.18 -30.28 -23.00
N TYR A 72 2.76 -29.95 -21.86
CA TYR A 72 2.11 -29.84 -20.58
C TYR A 72 2.34 -28.44 -20.02
N PHE A 73 1.37 -27.92 -19.29
CA PHE A 73 1.53 -26.69 -18.52
C PHE A 73 0.75 -26.77 -17.23
N LEU A 74 1.16 -25.98 -16.22
CA LEU A 74 0.43 -25.81 -14.98
C LEU A 74 -0.64 -24.73 -15.19
N ALA A 75 -1.91 -25.14 -15.19
CA ALA A 75 -3.04 -24.25 -15.45
C ALA A 75 -3.43 -23.42 -14.22
N SER A 76 -3.55 -24.06 -13.06
CA SER A 76 -3.91 -23.36 -11.83
C SER A 76 -2.66 -22.93 -11.05
N ARG A 77 -2.61 -21.65 -10.67
CA ARG A 77 -1.54 -21.05 -9.87
C ARG A 77 -2.15 -20.43 -8.61
N GLU A 78 -1.32 -20.11 -7.61
CA GLU A 78 -1.79 -19.44 -6.37
C GLU A 78 -2.42 -18.08 -6.66
N PHE A 79 -1.91 -17.38 -7.67
CA PHE A 79 -2.45 -16.11 -8.17
C PHE A 79 -2.66 -16.20 -9.68
N GLU A 80 -3.74 -15.60 -10.16
CA GLU A 80 -3.93 -15.37 -11.59
C GLU A 80 -3.00 -14.25 -12.09
N ILE A 81 -2.70 -14.24 -13.37
CA ILE A 81 -1.76 -13.28 -13.97
C ILE A 81 -2.17 -11.83 -13.72
N PRO A 82 -3.45 -11.43 -13.88
CA PRO A 82 -3.89 -10.07 -13.59
C PRO A 82 -3.69 -9.67 -12.12
N GLU A 83 -3.83 -10.63 -11.19
CA GLU A 83 -3.61 -10.39 -9.76
C GLU A 83 -2.13 -10.12 -9.47
N VAL A 84 -1.21 -10.91 -10.07
CA VAL A 84 0.24 -10.66 -9.95
C VAL A 84 0.61 -9.32 -10.54
N TYR A 85 0.02 -8.93 -11.68
CA TYR A 85 0.24 -7.61 -12.27
C TYR A 85 -0.19 -6.50 -11.33
N LEU A 86 -1.41 -6.57 -10.79
CA LEU A 86 -1.93 -5.59 -9.83
C LEU A 86 -1.04 -5.46 -8.59
N LEU A 87 -0.65 -6.60 -7.98
CA LEU A 87 0.22 -6.61 -6.81
C LEU A 87 1.60 -6.01 -7.11
N THR A 88 2.14 -6.31 -8.28
CA THR A 88 3.44 -5.79 -8.69
C THR A 88 3.38 -4.29 -8.95
N ASP A 89 2.34 -3.81 -9.61
CA ASP A 89 2.12 -2.39 -9.87
C ASP A 89 1.92 -1.61 -8.57
N ALA A 90 1.14 -2.15 -7.62
CA ALA A 90 0.98 -1.57 -6.28
C ALA A 90 2.32 -1.45 -5.53
N VAL A 91 3.16 -2.49 -5.56
CA VAL A 91 4.50 -2.45 -4.94
C VAL A 91 5.41 -1.43 -5.63
N GLN A 92 5.31 -1.32 -6.96
CA GLN A 92 6.10 -0.36 -7.72
C GLN A 92 5.63 1.09 -7.48
N ALA A 93 4.33 1.33 -7.39
CA ALA A 93 3.75 2.66 -7.13
C ALA A 93 4.00 3.15 -5.69
N ALA A 94 4.15 2.27 -4.71
CA ALA A 94 4.30 2.64 -3.31
C ALA A 94 5.60 3.41 -3.03
N ASP A 95 5.53 4.72 -2.86
CA ASP A 95 6.67 5.62 -2.65
C ASP A 95 7.45 5.35 -1.35
N PHE A 96 6.79 4.81 -0.33
CA PHE A 96 7.44 4.49 0.95
C PHE A 96 8.34 3.26 0.89
N ILE A 97 8.29 2.44 -0.17
CA ILE A 97 9.15 1.27 -0.37
C ILE A 97 10.42 1.70 -1.09
N THR A 98 11.60 1.34 -0.55
CA THR A 98 12.88 1.69 -1.19
C THR A 98 13.06 1.02 -2.54
N PRO A 99 13.85 1.60 -3.47
CA PRO A 99 14.11 1.00 -4.79
C PRO A 99 14.67 -0.42 -4.71
N LYS A 100 15.54 -0.69 -3.72
CA LYS A 100 16.10 -2.03 -3.50
C LYS A 100 15.00 -3.01 -3.12
N LYS A 101 14.17 -2.66 -2.14
CA LYS A 101 13.11 -3.53 -1.64
C LYS A 101 12.00 -3.73 -2.67
N THR A 102 11.69 -2.70 -3.46
CA THR A 102 10.77 -2.81 -4.60
C THR A 102 11.24 -3.90 -5.57
N ARG A 103 12.51 -3.87 -6.00
CA ARG A 103 13.05 -4.91 -6.90
C ARG A 103 12.99 -6.31 -6.29
N GLU A 104 13.30 -6.45 -5.01
CA GLU A 104 13.21 -7.75 -4.32
C GLU A 104 11.77 -8.29 -4.28
N LEU A 105 10.78 -7.44 -3.97
CA LEU A 105 9.37 -7.82 -3.91
C LEU A 105 8.82 -8.13 -5.30
N VAL A 106 9.09 -7.28 -6.29
CA VAL A 106 8.71 -7.49 -7.69
C VAL A 106 9.26 -8.82 -8.20
N SER A 107 10.55 -9.10 -7.98
CA SER A 107 11.15 -10.38 -8.40
C SER A 107 10.49 -11.61 -7.74
N LYS A 108 10.03 -11.49 -6.49
CA LYS A 108 9.27 -12.57 -5.82
C LYS A 108 7.90 -12.77 -6.43
N LEU A 109 7.18 -11.68 -6.73
CA LEU A 109 5.86 -11.73 -7.36
C LEU A 109 5.94 -12.27 -8.78
N GLU A 110 6.91 -11.81 -9.57
CA GLU A 110 7.16 -12.32 -10.92
C GLU A 110 7.54 -13.82 -10.92
N GLY A 111 8.19 -14.30 -9.86
CA GLY A 111 8.44 -15.73 -9.66
C GLY A 111 7.19 -16.60 -9.51
N MET A 112 6.01 -16.00 -9.34
CA MET A 112 4.71 -16.70 -9.33
C MET A 112 4.14 -16.93 -10.74
N MET A 113 4.70 -16.29 -11.76
CA MET A 113 4.35 -16.44 -13.18
C MET A 113 5.36 -17.32 -13.94
N SER A 114 5.05 -17.66 -15.20
CA SER A 114 6.04 -18.20 -16.10
C SER A 114 7.07 -17.12 -16.50
N ALA A 115 8.25 -17.55 -16.93
CA ALA A 115 9.31 -16.63 -17.39
C ALA A 115 8.84 -15.77 -18.59
N GLU A 116 8.02 -16.31 -19.48
CA GLU A 116 7.52 -15.59 -20.65
C GLU A 116 6.43 -14.57 -20.24
N GLN A 117 5.55 -14.93 -19.32
CA GLN A 117 4.56 -14.00 -18.75
C GLN A 117 5.23 -12.83 -18.04
N ALA A 118 6.25 -13.09 -17.21
CA ALA A 118 7.01 -12.04 -16.54
C ALA A 118 7.72 -11.11 -17.55
N ARG A 119 8.33 -11.65 -18.61
CA ARG A 119 8.97 -10.88 -19.67
C ARG A 119 8.00 -10.00 -20.47
N THR A 120 6.78 -10.47 -20.69
CA THR A 120 5.74 -9.71 -21.42
C THR A 120 5.30 -8.50 -20.60
N ARG A 121 5.22 -8.64 -19.26
CA ARG A 121 4.84 -7.56 -18.36
C ARG A 121 5.85 -6.40 -18.36
N GLU A 122 7.16 -6.68 -18.31
CA GLU A 122 8.19 -5.62 -18.28
C GLU A 122 8.07 -4.58 -19.39
N LYS A 123 7.40 -4.93 -20.49
CA LYS A 123 7.22 -4.06 -21.67
C LYS A 123 5.96 -3.18 -21.59
N SER A 124 5.03 -3.46 -20.69
CA SER A 124 3.67 -2.90 -20.74
C SER A 124 3.37 -1.82 -19.70
N THR A 125 4.13 -1.73 -18.61
CA THR A 125 3.83 -0.81 -17.51
C THR A 125 4.97 0.18 -17.29
N TYR A 126 4.65 1.48 -17.35
CA TYR A 126 5.55 2.55 -16.96
C TYR A 126 5.25 3.01 -15.54
N ILE A 127 6.26 3.02 -14.68
CA ILE A 127 6.16 3.51 -13.31
C ILE A 127 7.32 4.46 -13.04
N GLU A 128 6.98 5.62 -12.49
CA GLU A 128 7.97 6.61 -12.11
C GLU A 128 8.60 6.25 -10.76
N TYR A 129 9.91 6.10 -10.74
CA TYR A 129 10.69 5.76 -9.52
C TYR A 129 11.29 6.97 -8.80
N SER A 130 11.01 8.20 -9.26
CA SER A 130 11.70 9.42 -8.82
C SER A 130 11.45 9.80 -7.35
N HIS A 131 10.34 9.29 -6.77
CA HIS A 131 9.89 9.71 -5.43
C HIS A 131 10.07 8.67 -4.32
N LYS A 132 10.62 7.48 -4.65
CA LYS A 132 10.80 6.42 -3.64
C LYS A 132 11.72 6.83 -2.49
N CYS A 133 11.33 6.42 -1.29
CA CYS A 133 12.11 6.69 -0.10
C CYS A 133 13.44 5.93 -0.08
N ASN A 134 14.40 6.43 0.72
CA ASN A 134 15.71 5.80 0.90
C ASN A 134 15.88 5.19 2.30
N ASN A 135 14.79 4.97 3.03
CA ASN A 135 14.82 4.44 4.38
C ASN A 135 14.73 2.91 4.37
N GLU A 136 15.86 2.23 4.46
CA GLU A 136 15.91 0.76 4.48
C GLU A 136 15.36 0.16 5.80
N GLU A 137 15.18 0.95 6.86
CA GLU A 137 14.64 0.50 8.15
C GLU A 137 13.11 0.40 8.16
N ILE A 138 12.40 0.81 7.10
CA ILE A 138 10.95 0.98 7.12
C ILE A 138 10.20 -0.31 7.47
N PHE A 139 10.64 -1.47 6.96
CA PHE A 139 9.99 -2.75 7.26
C PHE A 139 10.19 -3.18 8.72
N ILE A 140 11.39 -2.93 9.27
CA ILE A 140 11.69 -3.17 10.68
C ILE A 140 10.84 -2.24 11.54
N SER A 141 10.72 -0.96 11.14
CA SER A 141 9.89 0.02 11.83
C SER A 141 8.41 -0.38 11.84
N ILE A 142 7.87 -0.89 10.72
CA ILE A 142 6.49 -1.39 10.63
C ILE A 142 6.28 -2.54 11.62
N ASP A 143 7.19 -3.51 11.64
CA ASP A 143 7.09 -4.68 12.51
C ASP A 143 7.15 -4.28 13.99
N THR A 144 8.16 -3.47 14.37
CA THR A 144 8.30 -2.95 15.74
C THR A 144 7.08 -2.15 16.20
N LEU A 145 6.53 -1.30 15.31
CA LEU A 145 5.34 -0.49 15.64
C LEU A 145 4.09 -1.35 15.80
N ARG A 146 3.91 -2.39 14.97
CA ARG A 146 2.80 -3.34 15.13
C ARG A 146 2.87 -4.05 16.47
N GLN A 147 4.04 -4.57 16.82
CA GLN A 147 4.26 -5.22 18.13
C GLN A 147 3.98 -4.26 19.29
N ALA A 148 4.50 -3.02 19.23
CA ALA A 148 4.28 -2.03 20.27
C ALA A 148 2.79 -1.64 20.43
N ILE A 149 2.03 -1.56 19.33
CA ILE A 149 0.58 -1.33 19.37
C ILE A 149 -0.14 -2.52 20.04
N GLU A 150 0.19 -3.76 19.68
CA GLU A 150 -0.37 -4.98 20.29
C GLU A 150 -0.03 -5.07 21.78
N ASN A 151 1.22 -4.79 22.14
CA ASN A 151 1.72 -4.83 23.52
C ASN A 151 1.26 -3.62 24.35
N ARG A 152 0.63 -2.62 23.73
CA ARG A 152 0.25 -1.33 24.36
C ARG A 152 1.45 -0.66 25.05
N LYS A 153 2.57 -0.61 24.35
CA LYS A 153 3.83 -0.01 24.82
C LYS A 153 4.18 1.23 24.01
N LYS A 154 4.80 2.23 24.68
CA LYS A 154 5.37 3.38 24.00
C LYS A 154 6.55 2.98 23.14
N VAL A 155 6.83 3.81 22.15
CA VAL A 155 8.02 3.69 21.31
C VAL A 155 8.86 4.96 21.38
N THR A 156 10.17 4.79 21.26
CA THR A 156 11.11 5.87 20.95
C THR A 156 11.53 5.77 19.51
N LEU A 157 11.72 6.91 18.85
CA LEU A 157 12.15 6.98 17.47
C LEU A 157 12.89 8.29 17.16
N ARG A 158 13.72 8.27 16.12
CA ARG A 158 14.28 9.47 15.48
C ARG A 158 13.45 9.80 14.25
N TYR A 159 13.00 11.05 14.18
CA TYR A 159 12.22 11.55 13.05
C TYR A 159 13.07 12.52 12.25
N ILE A 160 13.23 12.24 10.95
CA ILE A 160 14.06 13.02 10.05
C ILE A 160 13.15 13.86 9.16
N SER A 161 13.22 15.16 9.30
CA SER A 161 12.60 16.13 8.41
C SER A 161 13.65 16.83 7.56
N ARG A 162 13.20 17.56 6.56
CA ARG A 162 14.08 18.37 5.71
C ARG A 162 13.82 19.83 5.99
N GLN A 163 14.88 20.63 6.02
CA GLN A 163 14.81 22.09 6.17
C GLN A 163 15.78 22.78 5.21
N LEU A 164 15.52 24.06 4.92
CA LEU A 164 16.45 24.87 4.18
C LEU A 164 17.56 25.30 5.12
N GLY A 165 18.81 24.95 4.78
CA GLY A 165 20.02 25.40 5.45
C GLY A 165 20.64 26.60 4.73
N GLU A 166 21.80 27.03 5.23
CA GLU A 166 22.56 28.09 4.61
C GLU A 166 22.96 27.76 3.17
N GLY A 167 22.97 28.75 2.29
CA GLY A 167 23.36 28.59 0.89
C GLY A 167 22.33 27.83 0.03
N ARG A 168 21.03 27.87 0.39
CA ARG A 168 19.92 27.24 -0.35
C ARG A 168 20.01 25.71 -0.44
N LYS A 169 20.73 25.05 0.46
CA LYS A 169 20.84 23.58 0.51
C LYS A 169 19.76 23.00 1.39
N ILE A 170 19.17 21.87 0.94
CA ILE A 170 18.27 21.08 1.77
C ILE A 170 19.13 20.25 2.72
N VAL A 171 18.92 20.41 4.02
CA VAL A 171 19.63 19.69 5.07
C VAL A 171 18.63 18.89 5.94
N PRO A 172 19.04 17.73 6.48
CA PRO A 172 18.20 16.99 7.41
C PRO A 172 18.09 17.72 8.75
N SER A 173 16.93 17.65 9.37
CA SER A 173 16.67 18.05 10.76
C SER A 173 16.16 16.83 11.50
N GLU A 174 16.79 16.49 12.61
CA GLU A 174 16.45 15.30 13.40
C GLU A 174 15.77 15.71 14.71
N LYS A 175 14.69 14.98 15.07
CA LYS A 175 13.99 15.11 16.34
C LYS A 175 13.78 13.73 16.94
N ASN A 176 14.03 13.59 18.24
CA ASN A 176 13.72 12.40 18.98
C ASN A 176 12.31 12.51 19.55
N PHE A 177 11.53 11.43 19.38
CA PHE A 177 10.18 11.33 19.93
C PHE A 177 10.09 10.11 20.84
N LYS A 178 9.31 10.24 21.92
CA LYS A 178 8.73 9.13 22.67
C LYS A 178 7.23 9.32 22.58
N VAL A 179 6.52 8.32 22.02
CA VAL A 179 5.10 8.43 21.69
C VAL A 179 4.34 7.15 22.06
N SER A 180 3.05 7.30 22.27
CA SER A 180 2.08 6.23 22.42
C SER A 180 1.51 5.89 21.05
N PRO A 181 1.86 4.74 20.41
CA PRO A 181 1.37 4.36 19.10
C PRO A 181 -0.04 3.77 19.20
N TYR A 182 -0.95 4.11 18.27
CA TYR A 182 -2.34 3.63 18.25
C TYR A 182 -2.70 2.89 16.98
N ALA A 183 -2.29 3.39 15.81
CA ALA A 183 -2.61 2.78 14.53
C ALA A 183 -1.55 3.06 13.47
N LEU A 184 -1.49 2.17 12.48
CA LEU A 184 -0.74 2.36 11.25
C LEU A 184 -1.72 2.52 10.09
N ILE A 185 -1.58 3.60 9.33
CA ILE A 185 -2.47 3.97 8.24
C ILE A 185 -1.68 4.14 6.95
N TRP A 186 -2.15 3.52 5.87
CA TRP A 186 -1.65 3.80 4.52
C TRP A 186 -2.69 4.66 3.79
N THR A 187 -2.31 5.87 3.46
CA THR A 187 -3.12 6.83 2.69
C THR A 187 -2.20 7.78 1.93
N ASP A 188 -2.68 8.32 0.81
CA ASP A 188 -1.95 9.28 -0.03
C ASP A 188 -0.49 8.83 -0.32
N ASP A 189 -0.33 7.57 -0.73
CA ASP A 189 0.94 6.91 -1.05
C ASP A 189 1.99 6.90 0.09
N HIS A 190 1.55 7.17 1.32
CA HIS A 190 2.42 7.17 2.48
C HIS A 190 1.89 6.28 3.61
N TYR A 191 2.81 5.79 4.41
CA TYR A 191 2.51 5.05 5.63
C TYR A 191 2.66 5.97 6.83
N TYR A 192 1.60 6.09 7.64
CA TYR A 192 1.56 6.97 8.80
C TYR A 192 1.40 6.17 10.10
N LEU A 193 2.08 6.63 11.15
CA LEU A 193 1.79 6.27 12.52
C LEU A 193 0.86 7.31 13.12
N VAL A 194 -0.33 6.90 13.58
CA VAL A 194 -1.17 7.70 14.45
C VAL A 194 -0.72 7.45 15.88
N CYS A 195 -0.35 8.50 16.59
CA CYS A 195 0.22 8.41 17.93
C CYS A 195 -0.11 9.67 18.76
N ASN A 196 0.22 9.63 20.04
CA ASN A 196 0.19 10.79 20.91
C ASN A 196 1.58 11.04 21.51
N ASN A 197 1.97 12.29 21.57
CA ASN A 197 3.09 12.75 22.39
C ASN A 197 2.50 13.34 23.68
N GLU A 198 2.88 12.84 24.84
CA GLU A 198 2.34 13.24 26.16
C GLU A 198 2.37 14.74 26.46
N LYS A 199 3.15 15.51 25.71
CA LYS A 199 3.17 16.98 25.83
C LYS A 199 1.90 17.65 25.36
N TYR A 200 1.07 16.92 24.60
CA TYR A 200 -0.10 17.48 23.92
C TYR A 200 -1.31 16.54 24.08
N ASP A 201 -2.50 17.14 24.17
CA ASP A 201 -3.77 16.40 24.33
C ASP A 201 -4.46 16.18 22.97
N ASN A 202 -3.67 15.89 21.93
CA ASN A 202 -4.16 15.61 20.57
C ASN A 202 -3.39 14.47 19.92
N LEU A 203 -3.95 13.92 18.85
CA LEU A 203 -3.28 12.95 18.01
C LEU A 203 -2.26 13.64 17.10
N MET A 204 -1.20 12.91 16.82
CA MET A 204 -0.10 13.32 15.93
C MET A 204 0.12 12.24 14.86
N HIS A 205 0.48 12.66 13.67
CA HIS A 205 0.77 11.80 12.53
C HIS A 205 2.24 11.89 12.17
N LEU A 206 2.90 10.76 12.12
CA LEU A 206 4.30 10.66 11.73
C LEU A 206 4.43 9.73 10.53
N ARG A 207 5.09 10.19 9.47
CA ARG A 207 5.38 9.36 8.29
C ARG A 207 6.46 8.34 8.60
N LEU A 208 6.23 7.07 8.26
CA LEU A 208 7.17 5.98 8.54
C LEU A 208 8.47 6.09 7.74
N ASP A 209 8.41 6.57 6.51
CA ASP A 209 9.59 6.78 5.66
C ASP A 209 10.60 7.78 6.25
N ARG A 210 10.16 8.61 7.21
CA ARG A 210 10.97 9.58 7.94
C ARG A 210 11.43 9.10 9.32
N MET A 211 11.04 7.89 9.74
CA MET A 211 11.41 7.32 11.05
C MET A 211 12.68 6.48 10.94
N LYS A 212 13.51 6.56 11.96
CA LYS A 212 14.68 5.69 12.14
C LYS A 212 14.79 5.24 13.59
N SER A 213 15.45 4.12 13.81
CA SER A 213 15.75 3.57 15.14
C SER A 213 14.51 3.47 16.03
N VAL A 214 13.42 2.93 15.47
CA VAL A 214 12.18 2.70 16.22
C VAL A 214 12.43 1.58 17.22
N THR A 215 12.12 1.83 18.49
CA THR A 215 12.35 0.86 19.59
C THR A 215 11.17 0.89 20.55
N GLU A 216 10.61 -0.28 20.85
CA GLU A 216 9.60 -0.44 21.90
C GLU A 216 10.24 -0.19 23.28
N THR A 217 9.48 0.41 24.20
CA THR A 217 9.88 0.67 25.57
C THR A 217 9.10 -0.20 26.55
N GLU A 218 9.50 -0.23 27.82
CA GLU A 218 8.73 -0.90 28.87
C GLU A 218 7.50 -0.08 29.34
N GLU A 219 7.40 1.19 28.96
CA GLU A 219 6.34 2.08 29.42
C GLU A 219 5.03 1.79 28.70
N ALA A 220 3.92 1.74 29.46
CA ALA A 220 2.58 1.63 28.90
C ALA A 220 2.19 2.89 28.13
N ILE A 221 1.39 2.73 27.06
CA ILE A 221 0.85 3.87 26.31
C ILE A 221 -0.06 4.72 27.18
N ARG A 222 -0.19 6.01 26.86
CA ARG A 222 -1.33 6.82 27.23
C ARG A 222 -2.55 6.29 26.47
N HIS A 223 -3.70 6.13 27.13
CA HIS A 223 -4.87 5.64 26.43
C HIS A 223 -5.38 6.67 25.43
N PHE A 224 -5.82 6.24 24.25
CA PHE A 224 -6.25 7.15 23.19
C PHE A 224 -7.50 7.97 23.58
N SER A 225 -8.34 7.50 24.50
CA SER A 225 -9.50 8.26 25.02
C SER A 225 -9.11 9.53 25.78
N GLU A 226 -7.86 9.66 26.18
CA GLU A 226 -7.35 10.87 26.82
C GLU A 226 -6.92 11.97 25.83
N CYS A 227 -6.83 11.64 24.54
CA CYS A 227 -6.34 12.55 23.52
C CYS A 227 -7.12 12.45 22.19
N SER A 228 -8.27 11.78 22.19
CA SER A 228 -9.17 11.66 21.03
C SER A 228 -10.61 11.41 21.50
N ASP A 229 -11.55 11.45 20.58
CA ASP A 229 -12.98 11.19 20.83
C ASP A 229 -13.31 9.67 20.90
N TYR A 230 -12.35 8.80 20.68
CA TYR A 230 -12.53 7.35 20.76
C TYR A 230 -12.36 6.87 22.20
N THR A 231 -13.27 6.01 22.68
CA THR A 231 -13.29 5.54 24.07
C THR A 231 -12.86 4.08 24.22
N ASP A 232 -13.52 3.16 23.51
CA ASP A 232 -13.31 1.71 23.69
C ASP A 232 -12.39 1.11 22.66
N VAL A 233 -12.55 1.52 21.40
CA VAL A 233 -11.76 1.06 20.25
C VAL A 233 -11.34 2.27 19.41
N PHE A 234 -10.09 2.31 18.99
CA PHE A 234 -9.65 3.29 18.02
C PHE A 234 -10.06 2.82 16.62
N ASP A 235 -11.18 3.34 16.11
CA ASP A 235 -11.68 3.01 14.78
C ASP A 235 -10.86 3.73 13.72
N THR A 236 -9.92 2.99 13.13
CA THR A 236 -8.98 3.49 12.12
C THR A 236 -9.71 3.89 10.84
N ALA A 237 -10.74 3.14 10.42
CA ALA A 237 -11.49 3.44 9.20
C ALA A 237 -12.31 4.73 9.35
N ASP A 238 -13.02 4.87 10.47
CA ASP A 238 -13.74 6.08 10.81
C ASP A 238 -12.79 7.29 10.91
N TYR A 239 -11.62 7.11 11.54
CA TYR A 239 -10.63 8.18 11.67
C TYR A 239 -10.10 8.66 10.30
N VAL A 240 -9.73 7.73 9.41
CA VAL A 240 -9.24 8.06 8.07
C VAL A 240 -10.28 8.77 7.23
N SER A 241 -11.55 8.34 7.32
CA SER A 241 -12.64 8.95 6.55
C SER A 241 -12.85 10.44 6.86
N LYS A 242 -12.51 10.88 8.09
CA LYS A 242 -12.65 12.25 8.59
C LYS A 242 -11.38 13.09 8.41
N SER A 243 -10.22 12.46 8.22
CA SER A 243 -8.91 13.12 8.10
C SER A 243 -8.65 13.58 6.67
N PHE A 244 -8.09 14.76 6.50
CA PHE A 244 -7.64 15.29 5.22
C PHE A 244 -6.12 15.46 5.23
N ASN A 245 -5.43 14.81 4.31
CA ASN A 245 -3.97 14.79 4.20
C ASN A 245 -3.26 14.44 5.53
N MET A 246 -3.92 13.63 6.39
CA MET A 246 -3.43 13.26 7.73
C MET A 246 -3.10 14.46 8.64
N PHE A 247 -3.85 15.56 8.49
CA PHE A 247 -3.84 16.65 9.47
C PHE A 247 -4.82 16.34 10.61
N GLY A 248 -4.37 16.51 11.84
CA GLY A 248 -5.21 16.44 13.02
C GLY A 248 -6.08 17.69 13.17
N GLY A 249 -7.20 17.55 13.85
CA GLY A 249 -8.11 18.67 14.11
C GLY A 249 -9.27 18.24 15.00
N GLU A 250 -10.14 19.15 15.35
CA GLU A 250 -11.37 18.88 16.09
C GLU A 250 -12.43 18.30 15.13
N GLN A 251 -13.09 17.21 15.56
CA GLN A 251 -14.16 16.62 14.78
C GLN A 251 -15.41 17.50 14.83
N THR A 252 -15.89 17.93 13.67
CA THR A 252 -17.03 18.83 13.55
C THR A 252 -17.94 18.38 12.42
N GLU A 253 -19.24 18.58 12.56
CA GLU A 253 -20.17 18.42 11.45
C GLU A 253 -20.05 19.64 10.52
N ILE A 254 -19.75 19.38 9.26
CA ILE A 254 -19.60 20.41 8.23
C ILE A 254 -20.74 20.30 7.20
N GLU A 255 -21.15 21.44 6.66
CA GLU A 255 -22.08 21.52 5.54
C GLU A 255 -21.40 22.20 4.37
N LEU A 256 -21.36 21.47 3.24
CA LEU A 256 -20.74 21.91 2.00
C LEU A 256 -21.81 22.04 0.91
N ARG A 257 -21.77 23.12 0.14
CA ARG A 257 -22.52 23.31 -1.10
C ARG A 257 -21.57 23.17 -2.27
N CYS A 258 -21.90 22.29 -3.22
CA CYS A 258 -21.05 21.90 -4.32
C CYS A 258 -21.77 22.03 -5.67
N SER A 259 -21.02 22.38 -6.72
CA SER A 259 -21.48 22.24 -8.10
C SER A 259 -21.64 20.76 -8.46
N GLU A 260 -22.64 20.40 -9.28
CA GLU A 260 -22.78 19.02 -9.80
C GLU A 260 -21.55 18.59 -10.62
N SER A 261 -20.77 19.52 -11.17
CA SER A 261 -19.53 19.23 -11.91
C SER A 261 -18.45 18.50 -11.13
N ILE A 262 -18.47 18.62 -9.78
CA ILE A 262 -17.49 17.95 -8.89
C ILE A 262 -18.10 16.78 -8.10
N LEU A 263 -19.31 16.31 -8.50
CA LEU A 263 -20.01 15.24 -7.78
C LEU A 263 -19.17 13.97 -7.68
N GLU A 264 -18.53 13.53 -8.74
CA GLU A 264 -17.66 12.34 -8.73
C GLU A 264 -16.53 12.48 -7.70
N SER A 265 -15.88 13.64 -7.63
CA SER A 265 -14.83 13.89 -6.61
C SER A 265 -15.37 13.86 -5.17
N ILE A 266 -16.63 14.24 -4.98
CA ILE A 266 -17.27 14.15 -3.68
C ILE A 266 -17.60 12.69 -3.34
N ILE A 267 -18.10 11.92 -4.29
CA ILE A 267 -18.38 10.49 -4.13
C ILE A 267 -17.08 9.73 -3.85
N ASP A 268 -16.02 9.99 -4.59
CA ASP A 268 -14.70 9.39 -4.37
C ASP A 268 -14.16 9.63 -2.95
N ARG A 269 -14.46 10.79 -2.39
CA ARG A 269 -14.00 11.19 -1.05
C ARG A 269 -14.88 10.70 0.09
N PHE A 270 -16.21 10.77 -0.07
CA PHE A 270 -17.19 10.55 1.01
C PHE A 270 -18.10 9.32 0.77
N SER A 271 -17.89 8.58 -0.31
CA SER A 271 -18.75 7.49 -0.80
C SER A 271 -20.11 7.95 -1.37
N GLU A 272 -20.81 7.02 -2.02
CA GLU A 272 -22.15 7.26 -2.57
C GLU A 272 -23.25 7.50 -1.50
N ASN A 273 -22.95 7.20 -0.24
CA ASN A 273 -23.92 7.29 0.87
C ASN A 273 -23.97 8.67 1.53
N ILE A 274 -23.48 9.73 0.86
CA ILE A 274 -23.62 11.10 1.38
C ILE A 274 -25.10 11.48 1.49
N HIS A 275 -25.45 12.14 2.59
CA HIS A 275 -26.80 12.66 2.81
C HIS A 275 -26.95 14.03 2.17
N ILE A 276 -27.52 14.09 0.95
CA ILE A 276 -27.85 15.34 0.27
C ILE A 276 -29.06 15.96 0.98
N ILE A 277 -28.90 17.20 1.45
CA ILE A 277 -29.92 17.96 2.19
C ILE A 277 -30.62 18.97 1.32
N GLU A 278 -30.01 19.41 0.24
CA GLU A 278 -30.56 20.41 -0.69
C GLU A 278 -30.05 20.16 -2.10
N ARG A 279 -30.89 20.40 -3.10
CA ARG A 279 -30.50 20.42 -4.50
C ARG A 279 -31.21 21.56 -5.21
N GLU A 280 -30.43 22.49 -5.75
CA GLU A 280 -30.95 23.65 -6.52
C GLU A 280 -30.14 23.82 -7.79
N ASN A 281 -30.84 23.92 -8.95
CA ASN A 281 -30.23 24.08 -10.26
C ASN A 281 -29.14 23.03 -10.51
N GLU A 282 -27.87 23.46 -10.72
CA GLU A 282 -26.68 22.64 -10.94
C GLU A 282 -25.81 22.51 -9.69
N SER A 283 -26.41 22.64 -8.48
CA SER A 283 -25.71 22.54 -7.21
C SER A 283 -26.46 21.66 -6.20
N PHE A 284 -25.73 21.10 -5.25
CA PHE A 284 -26.25 20.31 -4.12
C PHE A 284 -25.51 20.65 -2.84
N ALA A 285 -26.20 20.48 -1.71
CA ALA A 285 -25.59 20.60 -0.38
C ALA A 285 -25.68 19.28 0.38
N PHE A 286 -24.64 18.98 1.16
CA PHE A 286 -24.59 17.78 1.99
C PHE A 286 -23.89 18.06 3.32
N ARG A 287 -24.18 17.21 4.34
CA ARG A 287 -23.52 17.23 5.64
C ARG A 287 -22.66 16.00 5.83
N THR A 288 -21.53 16.22 6.47
CA THR A 288 -20.61 15.14 6.85
C THR A 288 -19.80 15.55 8.08
N LYS A 289 -19.16 14.57 8.73
CA LYS A 289 -18.21 14.84 9.81
C LYS A 289 -16.79 14.88 9.24
N ALA A 290 -16.01 15.87 9.65
CA ALA A 290 -14.63 16.01 9.26
C ALA A 290 -13.77 16.58 10.40
N LEU A 291 -12.45 16.33 10.36
CA LEU A 291 -11.50 17.01 11.23
C LEU A 291 -11.17 18.38 10.64
N VAL A 292 -11.60 19.44 11.34
CA VAL A 292 -11.31 20.82 10.91
C VAL A 292 -9.81 21.08 11.06
N SER A 293 -9.15 21.34 9.94
CA SER A 293 -7.68 21.41 9.84
C SER A 293 -7.25 22.19 8.61
N ASP A 294 -5.97 22.58 8.55
CA ASP A 294 -5.37 23.16 7.34
C ASP A 294 -5.45 22.20 6.13
N GLY A 295 -5.45 20.89 6.36
CA GLY A 295 -5.65 19.89 5.33
C GLY A 295 -7.04 19.98 4.71
N LEU A 296 -8.08 20.08 5.52
CA LEU A 296 -9.46 20.28 5.05
C LEU A 296 -9.62 21.61 4.29
N VAL A 297 -9.07 22.71 4.85
CA VAL A 297 -9.09 24.02 4.19
C VAL A 297 -8.43 23.95 2.81
N SER A 298 -7.27 23.33 2.71
CA SER A 298 -6.56 23.18 1.44
C SER A 298 -7.32 22.31 0.44
N TRP A 299 -7.97 21.24 0.91
CA TRP A 299 -8.77 20.35 0.08
C TRP A 299 -10.03 21.08 -0.46
N ILE A 300 -10.70 21.89 0.36
CA ILE A 300 -11.84 22.69 -0.08
C ILE A 300 -11.43 23.71 -1.14
N LEU A 301 -10.32 24.42 -0.90
CA LEU A 301 -9.86 25.50 -1.78
C LEU A 301 -9.39 25.00 -3.17
N GLN A 302 -9.04 23.73 -3.34
CA GLN A 302 -8.69 23.18 -4.66
C GLN A 302 -9.87 23.22 -5.66
N TYR A 303 -11.11 23.21 -5.17
CA TYR A 303 -12.32 23.28 -6.01
C TYR A 303 -12.75 24.73 -6.34
N GLY A 304 -12.08 25.72 -5.75
CA GLY A 304 -12.35 27.12 -6.01
C GLY A 304 -13.83 27.50 -5.79
N ARG A 305 -14.46 28.01 -6.86
CA ARG A 305 -15.87 28.44 -6.80
C ARG A 305 -16.89 27.29 -6.79
N ASP A 306 -16.48 26.07 -7.10
CA ASP A 306 -17.37 24.91 -7.21
C ASP A 306 -17.67 24.26 -5.86
N MET A 307 -17.06 24.76 -4.76
CA MET A 307 -17.31 24.31 -3.39
C MET A 307 -17.38 25.50 -2.44
N GLU A 308 -18.47 25.58 -1.68
CA GLU A 308 -18.69 26.56 -0.62
C GLU A 308 -18.88 25.88 0.74
N VAL A 309 -18.23 26.39 1.78
CA VAL A 309 -18.53 26.02 3.17
C VAL A 309 -19.74 26.80 3.64
N VAL A 310 -20.84 26.10 3.95
CA VAL A 310 -22.06 26.70 4.50
C VAL A 310 -21.97 26.77 6.02
N ALA A 311 -21.54 25.69 6.67
CA ALA A 311 -21.34 25.57 8.11
C ALA A 311 -20.12 24.69 8.44
N PRO A 312 -19.48 24.84 9.60
CA PRO A 312 -19.74 25.85 10.62
C PRO A 312 -19.08 27.21 10.29
N PRO A 313 -19.46 28.31 10.98
CA PRO A 313 -18.90 29.64 10.77
C PRO A 313 -17.37 29.69 10.95
N GLU A 314 -16.81 28.90 11.86
CA GLU A 314 -15.38 28.83 12.16
C GLU A 314 -14.59 28.35 10.93
N LEU A 315 -15.02 27.26 10.29
CA LEU A 315 -14.38 26.75 9.07
C LEU A 315 -14.52 27.77 7.92
N ARG A 316 -15.68 28.42 7.80
CA ARG A 316 -15.91 29.50 6.82
C ARG A 316 -14.95 30.68 7.08
N GLY A 317 -14.68 30.99 8.34
CA GLY A 317 -13.70 32.01 8.75
C GLY A 317 -12.28 31.65 8.30
N MET A 318 -11.83 30.42 8.55
CA MET A 318 -10.52 29.91 8.11
C MET A 318 -10.35 29.99 6.59
N ILE A 319 -11.38 29.64 5.82
CA ILE A 319 -11.36 29.74 4.34
C ILE A 319 -11.19 31.20 3.91
N LYS A 320 -11.95 32.15 4.49
CA LYS A 320 -11.84 33.58 4.17
C LYS A 320 -10.46 34.12 4.47
N GLU A 321 -9.93 33.85 5.65
CA GLU A 321 -8.59 34.26 6.06
C GLU A 321 -7.54 33.75 5.08
N LYS A 322 -7.63 32.46 4.68
CA LYS A 322 -6.71 31.86 3.73
C LYS A 322 -6.78 32.49 2.34
N ILE A 323 -7.99 32.80 1.85
CA ILE A 323 -8.19 33.48 0.56
C ILE A 323 -7.58 34.91 0.63
N GLU A 324 -7.78 35.64 1.74
CA GLU A 324 -7.20 36.97 1.92
C GLU A 324 -5.66 36.94 1.98
N GLU A 325 -5.07 35.93 2.66
CA GLU A 325 -3.61 35.73 2.64
C GLU A 325 -3.09 35.50 1.23
N VAL A 326 -3.73 34.60 0.47
CA VAL A 326 -3.34 34.29 -0.90
C VAL A 326 -3.51 35.50 -1.81
N SER A 327 -4.62 36.24 -1.70
CA SER A 327 -4.89 37.44 -2.51
C SER A 327 -3.86 38.53 -2.34
N LYS A 328 -3.16 38.60 -1.18
CA LYS A 328 -2.07 39.58 -0.95
C LYS A 328 -0.78 39.23 -1.69
N LEU A 329 -0.65 38.02 -2.22
CA LEU A 329 0.54 37.59 -2.94
C LEU A 329 0.46 37.89 -4.45
N TYR A 330 -0.74 38.15 -4.95
CA TYR A 330 -1.05 38.49 -6.35
C TYR A 330 -1.69 39.88 -6.47
#